data_3ad5813cebe865af72fc008bc55dbf6a
#
_entry.id   3ad5813cebe865af72fc008bc55dbf6a
#
_cell.length_a   1.000
_cell.length_b   1.000
_cell.length_c   1.000
_cell.angle_alpha   90.00
_cell.angle_beta   90.00
_cell.angle_gamma   90.00
#
_symmetry.space_group_name_H-M   'P 1'
#
loop_
_entity.id
_entity.type
_entity.pdbx_description
1 polymer ?
#
loop_
_entity_poly.entity_id
_entity_poly.type
_entity_poly.pdbx_seq_one_letter_code
_entity_poly.pdbx_strand_id
1 'polypeptide(L)'
;TGYHISGTTLTKTLDGSAPAAGTDDDTPTLDLGQVTNTRIKGSATWTKTDERGNPIKGAQWSLVPLDSNGRPQPDQARTITDCVGTCAQGSLDTDGNPGAFKLAELGYGSYGLMETKPPTGYILDATPRTITISSQGQVVALGKISNRKSSVPAIPFTGGSAADTFLIAGWAVLGITVPAMMIQAYRRRRAGMD
;
A
#
# COMPACT_ATOMS: atom_id res chain seq x y z
N THR A 1 -18.48 8.67 13.40
CA THR A 1 -18.12 7.47 12.63
C THR A 1 -16.71 7.02 13.02
N GLY A 2 -16.44 5.71 13.19
CA GLY A 2 -15.11 5.18 13.49
C GLY A 2 -14.72 5.13 14.97
N TYR A 3 -15.66 5.32 15.87
CA TYR A 3 -15.48 5.16 17.31
C TYR A 3 -16.40 4.10 17.87
N HIS A 4 -15.91 3.36 18.85
CA HIS A 4 -16.70 2.44 19.66
C HIS A 4 -17.42 3.26 20.73
N ILE A 5 -18.74 3.14 20.80
CA ILE A 5 -19.52 3.75 21.86
C ILE A 5 -19.29 2.91 23.12
N SER A 6 -18.76 3.52 24.17
CA SER A 6 -18.73 2.90 25.49
C SER A 6 -20.19 2.67 25.93
N GLY A 7 -20.59 1.41 26.14
CA GLY A 7 -21.93 1.07 26.61
C GLY A 7 -22.21 1.46 28.08
N THR A 8 -21.43 2.36 28.65
CA THR A 8 -21.57 2.82 30.01
C THR A 8 -22.74 3.80 30.10
N THR A 9 -23.81 3.38 30.74
CA THR A 9 -24.90 4.30 31.15
C THR A 9 -24.40 5.13 32.31
N LEU A 10 -24.30 6.46 32.10
CA LEU A 10 -24.00 7.40 33.18
C LEU A 10 -25.33 7.76 33.87
N THR A 11 -25.51 7.32 35.09
CA THR A 11 -26.70 7.66 35.91
C THR A 11 -26.20 8.45 37.11
N LYS A 12 -26.71 9.66 37.27
CA LYS A 12 -26.51 10.47 38.47
C LYS A 12 -27.86 10.98 38.96
N THR A 13 -28.13 10.78 40.23
CA THR A 13 -29.39 11.20 40.85
C THR A 13 -29.24 12.64 41.31
N LEU A 14 -30.20 13.51 40.96
CA LEU A 14 -30.33 14.82 41.55
C LEU A 14 -31.02 14.66 42.91
N ASP A 15 -30.30 14.88 43.98
CA ASP A 15 -30.81 14.70 45.36
C ASP A 15 -31.54 15.96 45.90
N GLY A 16 -31.74 16.97 45.07
CA GLY A 16 -32.46 18.20 45.45
C GLY A 16 -31.71 19.10 46.39
N SER A 17 -30.41 18.82 46.68
CA SER A 17 -29.56 19.78 47.39
C SER A 17 -29.26 20.93 46.46
N ALA A 18 -29.80 22.10 46.71
CA ALA A 18 -29.56 23.33 45.96
C ALA A 18 -28.06 23.70 46.00
N PRO A 19 -27.45 24.09 44.89
CA PRO A 19 -26.14 24.70 44.93
C PRO A 19 -26.19 25.96 45.76
N ALA A 20 -25.14 26.22 46.54
CA ALA A 20 -25.02 27.40 47.34
C ALA A 20 -25.24 28.66 46.48
N ALA A 21 -26.14 29.53 46.93
CA ALA A 21 -26.50 30.78 46.27
C ALA A 21 -25.24 31.64 46.01
N GLY A 22 -25.03 32.02 44.75
CA GLY A 22 -23.95 32.96 44.49
C GLY A 22 -23.57 33.25 43.03
N THR A 23 -24.29 32.75 42.05
CA THR A 23 -24.07 33.17 40.64
C THR A 23 -25.41 33.27 39.92
N ASP A 24 -25.60 34.34 39.15
CA ASP A 24 -26.83 34.70 38.44
C ASP A 24 -27.27 33.74 37.32
N ASP A 25 -26.74 32.53 37.25
CA ASP A 25 -27.21 31.43 36.37
C ASP A 25 -27.78 30.32 37.21
N ASP A 26 -29.10 30.40 37.42
CA ASP A 26 -29.89 29.53 38.32
C ASP A 26 -30.18 28.14 37.69
N THR A 27 -29.41 27.71 36.66
CA THR A 27 -29.54 26.37 36.07
C THR A 27 -28.58 25.40 36.77
N PRO A 28 -29.09 24.41 37.51
CA PRO A 28 -28.23 23.37 38.11
C PRO A 28 -27.49 22.58 37.03
N THR A 29 -26.17 22.71 36.97
CA THR A 29 -25.33 21.94 36.06
C THR A 29 -24.96 20.60 36.72
N LEU A 30 -25.24 19.50 36.04
CA LEU A 30 -24.87 18.17 36.46
C LEU A 30 -23.59 17.76 35.74
N ASP A 31 -22.46 17.70 36.44
CA ASP A 31 -21.23 17.16 35.89
C ASP A 31 -21.32 15.63 35.82
N LEU A 32 -21.40 15.07 34.62
CA LEU A 32 -21.42 13.63 34.36
C LEU A 32 -20.01 13.03 34.24
N GLY A 33 -18.98 13.83 34.40
CA GLY A 33 -17.60 13.41 34.27
C GLY A 33 -17.15 13.23 32.80
N GLN A 34 -16.02 12.54 32.60
CA GLN A 34 -15.41 12.35 31.29
C GLN A 34 -15.96 11.10 30.59
N VAL A 35 -16.44 11.27 29.35
CA VAL A 35 -16.84 10.16 28.48
C VAL A 35 -15.77 9.95 27.44
N THR A 36 -15.13 8.78 27.43
CA THR A 36 -14.07 8.43 26.49
C THR A 36 -14.58 7.50 25.40
N ASN A 37 -14.42 7.89 24.13
CA ASN A 37 -14.68 7.02 22.98
C ASN A 37 -13.36 6.47 22.44
N THR A 38 -13.30 5.17 22.19
CA THR A 38 -12.12 4.52 21.63
C THR A 38 -12.27 4.41 20.10
N ARG A 39 -11.23 4.77 19.37
CA ARG A 39 -11.21 4.59 17.91
C ARG A 39 -11.30 3.12 17.55
N ILE A 40 -12.15 2.80 16.58
CA ILE A 40 -12.24 1.46 16.01
C ILE A 40 -10.94 1.16 15.27
N LYS A 41 -10.33 0.02 15.58
CA LYS A 41 -9.13 -0.51 14.93
C LYS A 41 -9.32 -1.97 14.59
N GLY A 42 -8.72 -2.38 13.47
CA GLY A 42 -8.72 -3.77 13.02
C GLY A 42 -7.37 -4.14 12.41
N SER A 43 -7.31 -5.27 11.75
CA SER A 43 -6.10 -5.79 11.08
C SER A 43 -6.45 -6.44 9.75
N ALA A 44 -5.43 -6.60 8.89
CA ALA A 44 -5.56 -7.37 7.65
C ALA A 44 -4.39 -8.33 7.51
N THR A 45 -4.65 -9.52 6.94
CA THR A 45 -3.62 -10.55 6.75
C THR A 45 -3.74 -11.19 5.36
N TRP A 46 -2.59 -11.56 4.77
CA TRP A 46 -2.53 -12.34 3.54
C TRP A 46 -1.17 -13.03 3.41
N THR A 47 -1.09 -13.97 2.49
CA THR A 47 0.17 -14.65 2.16
C THR A 47 0.44 -14.53 0.67
N LYS A 48 1.61 -14.03 0.30
CA LYS A 48 2.11 -14.01 -1.07
C LYS A 48 2.65 -15.37 -1.43
N THR A 49 2.15 -15.99 -2.50
CA THR A 49 2.51 -17.37 -2.87
C THR A 49 2.89 -17.49 -4.34
N ASP A 50 3.57 -18.58 -4.69
CA ASP A 50 3.68 -19.07 -6.05
C ASP A 50 2.39 -19.78 -6.49
N GLU A 51 2.35 -20.27 -7.74
CA GLU A 51 1.22 -21.01 -8.32
C GLU A 51 0.95 -22.35 -7.60
N ARG A 52 1.90 -22.88 -6.84
CA ARG A 52 1.78 -24.11 -6.04
C ARG A 52 1.31 -23.83 -4.60
N GLY A 53 1.16 -22.55 -4.25
CA GLY A 53 0.75 -22.11 -2.92
C GLY A 53 1.88 -22.03 -1.90
N ASN A 54 3.15 -22.11 -2.31
CA ASN A 54 4.30 -21.90 -1.43
C ASN A 54 4.51 -20.40 -1.19
N PRO A 55 4.79 -19.96 0.05
CA PRO A 55 5.09 -18.56 0.34
C PRO A 55 6.32 -18.07 -0.41
N ILE A 56 6.26 -16.85 -0.96
CA ILE A 56 7.36 -16.19 -1.69
C ILE A 56 7.59 -14.79 -1.14
N LYS A 57 8.85 -14.48 -0.79
CA LYS A 57 9.25 -13.25 -0.15
C LYS A 57 9.58 -12.11 -1.13
N GLY A 58 9.53 -10.87 -0.64
CA GLY A 58 10.06 -9.68 -1.31
C GLY A 58 9.05 -8.92 -2.14
N ALA A 59 7.74 -9.19 -1.99
CA ALA A 59 6.69 -8.37 -2.56
C ALA A 59 6.61 -7.00 -1.87
N GLN A 60 6.16 -5.98 -2.62
CA GLN A 60 5.74 -4.70 -2.06
C GLN A 60 4.32 -4.36 -2.50
N TRP A 61 3.60 -3.69 -1.62
CA TRP A 61 2.22 -3.30 -1.82
C TRP A 61 2.02 -1.81 -1.57
N SER A 62 1.04 -1.23 -2.23
CA SER A 62 0.50 0.08 -1.89
C SER A 62 -0.83 -0.10 -1.15
N LEU A 63 -0.96 0.53 0.01
CA LEU A 63 -2.21 0.66 0.76
C LEU A 63 -2.70 2.08 0.65
N VAL A 64 -3.88 2.28 0.08
CA VAL A 64 -4.46 3.60 -0.18
C VAL A 64 -5.82 3.69 0.50
N PRO A 65 -6.08 4.65 1.40
CA PRO A 65 -7.41 4.88 1.94
C PRO A 65 -8.42 5.20 0.82
N LEU A 66 -9.64 4.72 0.98
CA LEU A 66 -10.75 5.06 0.09
C LEU A 66 -11.68 6.05 0.79
N ASP A 67 -12.20 7.02 0.04
CA ASP A 67 -13.23 7.93 0.54
C ASP A 67 -14.60 7.24 0.69
N SER A 68 -15.62 7.98 1.13
CA SER A 68 -16.99 7.47 1.28
C SER A 68 -17.64 6.99 -0.02
N ASN A 69 -17.11 7.40 -1.17
CA ASN A 69 -17.55 7.01 -2.51
C ASN A 69 -16.71 5.87 -3.09
N GLY A 70 -15.77 5.32 -2.30
CA GLY A 70 -14.84 4.28 -2.75
C GLY A 70 -13.72 4.76 -3.65
N ARG A 71 -13.44 6.06 -3.72
CA ARG A 71 -12.37 6.62 -4.54
C ARG A 71 -11.05 6.61 -3.78
N PRO A 72 -9.95 6.19 -4.40
CA PRO A 72 -8.63 6.20 -3.78
C PRO A 72 -8.16 7.61 -3.42
N GLN A 73 -7.47 7.74 -2.28
CA GLN A 73 -6.80 8.95 -1.84
C GLN A 73 -5.27 8.78 -1.98
N PRO A 74 -4.70 9.01 -3.18
CA PRO A 74 -3.31 8.66 -3.48
C PRO A 74 -2.29 9.38 -2.60
N ASP A 75 -2.59 10.62 -2.17
CA ASP A 75 -1.72 11.43 -1.30
C ASP A 75 -1.51 10.79 0.09
N GLN A 76 -2.37 9.83 0.47
CA GLN A 76 -2.29 9.07 1.71
C GLN A 76 -1.80 7.63 1.49
N ALA A 77 -1.27 7.33 0.31
CA ALA A 77 -0.73 6.02 -0.01
C ALA A 77 0.45 5.66 0.91
N ARG A 78 0.47 4.43 1.39
CA ARG A 78 1.56 3.88 2.20
C ARG A 78 2.11 2.63 1.55
N THR A 79 3.45 2.52 1.50
CA THR A 79 4.12 1.33 0.98
C THR A 79 4.29 0.29 2.08
N ILE A 80 3.89 -0.94 1.79
CA ILE A 80 4.09 -2.11 2.63
C ILE A 80 5.17 -2.96 1.97
N THR A 81 6.23 -3.26 2.71
CA THR A 81 7.32 -4.15 2.27
C THR A 81 7.29 -5.40 3.11
N ASP A 82 7.46 -6.57 2.48
CA ASP A 82 7.55 -7.87 3.15
C ASP A 82 8.62 -7.84 4.25
N CYS A 83 8.20 -8.07 5.49
CA CYS A 83 9.10 -8.21 6.62
C CYS A 83 9.60 -9.65 6.70
N VAL A 84 10.91 -9.84 6.77
CA VAL A 84 11.51 -11.17 6.89
C VAL A 84 12.37 -11.22 8.14
N GLY A 85 12.01 -12.07 9.09
CA GLY A 85 12.67 -12.19 10.39
C GLY A 85 12.17 -11.14 11.38
N THR A 86 13.06 -10.30 11.89
CA THR A 86 12.68 -9.22 12.82
C THR A 86 12.21 -7.98 12.06
N CYS A 87 10.97 -7.61 12.24
CA CYS A 87 10.40 -6.43 11.61
C CYS A 87 10.96 -5.14 12.23
N ALA A 88 11.36 -4.20 11.37
CA ALA A 88 11.85 -2.91 11.82
C ALA A 88 10.76 -2.13 12.55
N GLN A 89 11.14 -1.30 13.52
CA GLN A 89 10.21 -0.41 14.20
C GLN A 89 9.55 0.53 13.17
N GLY A 90 8.23 0.61 13.19
CA GLY A 90 7.46 1.41 12.24
C GLY A 90 7.17 0.71 10.90
N SER A 91 7.61 -0.55 10.71
CA SER A 91 7.16 -1.37 9.59
C SER A 91 5.64 -1.51 9.62
N LEU A 92 4.99 -1.39 8.44
CA LEU A 92 3.55 -1.64 8.32
C LEU A 92 3.24 -3.14 8.37
N ASP A 93 4.12 -3.95 7.80
CA ASP A 93 4.06 -5.40 7.96
C ASP A 93 4.72 -5.80 9.28
N THR A 94 3.95 -6.51 10.09
CA THR A 94 4.38 -7.00 11.41
C THR A 94 4.54 -8.52 11.47
N ASP A 95 4.38 -9.24 10.33
CA ASP A 95 4.61 -10.68 10.25
C ASP A 95 6.03 -10.95 9.75
N GLY A 96 6.87 -11.56 10.58
CA GLY A 96 8.26 -11.87 10.24
C GLY A 96 8.45 -13.11 9.35
N ASN A 97 7.37 -13.81 8.97
CA ASN A 97 7.46 -14.97 8.08
C ASN A 97 7.55 -14.53 6.62
N PRO A 98 8.50 -15.07 5.83
CA PRO A 98 8.67 -14.70 4.44
C PRO A 98 7.39 -14.85 3.62
N GLY A 99 6.94 -13.76 2.97
CA GLY A 99 5.74 -13.73 2.15
C GLY A 99 4.42 -13.71 2.91
N ALA A 100 4.43 -13.77 4.25
CA ALA A 100 3.26 -13.52 5.07
C ALA A 100 3.18 -12.03 5.42
N PHE A 101 1.97 -11.48 5.42
CA PHE A 101 1.73 -10.07 5.72
C PHE A 101 0.68 -9.92 6.80
N LYS A 102 0.93 -9.03 7.74
CA LYS A 102 0.00 -8.64 8.78
C LYS A 102 0.06 -7.14 9.02
N LEU A 103 -0.99 -6.44 8.64
CA LEU A 103 -1.19 -5.04 9.00
C LEU A 103 -1.97 -4.98 10.30
N ALA A 104 -1.41 -4.36 11.33
CA ALA A 104 -2.07 -4.10 12.59
C ALA A 104 -2.58 -2.63 12.62
N GLU A 105 -3.48 -2.37 13.57
CA GLU A 105 -3.92 -1.00 13.92
C GLU A 105 -4.54 -0.20 12.74
N LEU A 106 -5.14 -0.89 11.75
CA LEU A 106 -5.88 -0.22 10.69
C LEU A 106 -7.12 0.47 11.28
N GLY A 107 -7.27 1.77 11.05
CA GLY A 107 -8.43 2.53 11.48
C GLY A 107 -9.71 2.11 10.75
N TYR A 108 -10.86 2.53 11.30
CA TYR A 108 -12.16 2.39 10.64
C TYR A 108 -12.14 3.01 9.24
N GLY A 109 -12.66 2.27 8.25
CA GLY A 109 -12.74 2.71 6.86
C GLY A 109 -12.38 1.62 5.87
N SER A 110 -12.35 1.99 4.59
CA SER A 110 -11.98 1.11 3.48
C SER A 110 -10.65 1.52 2.89
N TYR A 111 -9.89 0.52 2.43
CA TYR A 111 -8.57 0.68 1.86
C TYR A 111 -8.45 -0.15 0.58
N GLY A 112 -7.85 0.44 -0.45
CA GLY A 112 -7.36 -0.30 -1.62
C GLY A 112 -5.97 -0.85 -1.36
N LEU A 113 -5.76 -2.13 -1.64
CA LEU A 113 -4.47 -2.81 -1.58
C LEU A 113 -4.09 -3.28 -2.97
N MET A 114 -2.90 -2.94 -3.46
CA MET A 114 -2.40 -3.34 -4.77
C MET A 114 -0.91 -3.67 -4.70
N GLU A 115 -0.50 -4.76 -5.34
CA GLU A 115 0.92 -5.10 -5.46
C GLU A 115 1.61 -4.07 -6.37
N THR A 116 2.73 -3.50 -5.90
CA THR A 116 3.53 -2.52 -6.66
C THR A 116 4.87 -3.08 -7.11
N LYS A 117 5.35 -4.13 -6.44
CA LYS A 117 6.57 -4.85 -6.81
C LYS A 117 6.37 -6.34 -6.54
N PRO A 118 6.50 -7.20 -7.54
CA PRO A 118 6.41 -8.65 -7.34
C PRO A 118 7.70 -9.19 -6.70
N PRO A 119 7.66 -10.38 -6.09
CA PRO A 119 8.86 -11.14 -5.75
C PRO A 119 9.76 -11.33 -6.96
N THR A 120 11.07 -11.41 -6.72
CA THR A 120 12.07 -11.60 -7.80
C THR A 120 11.77 -12.88 -8.61
N GLY A 121 11.69 -12.75 -9.94
CA GLY A 121 11.40 -13.85 -10.85
C GLY A 121 9.91 -14.15 -11.02
N TYR A 122 9.02 -13.27 -10.56
CA TYR A 122 7.57 -13.39 -10.72
C TYR A 122 6.97 -12.21 -11.49
N ILE A 123 5.81 -12.42 -12.08
CA ILE A 123 5.05 -11.40 -12.82
C ILE A 123 4.17 -10.64 -11.82
N LEU A 124 4.10 -9.31 -11.95
CA LEU A 124 3.27 -8.44 -11.13
C LEU A 124 1.78 -8.82 -11.24
N ASP A 125 1.09 -8.94 -10.10
CA ASP A 125 -0.37 -8.99 -10.02
C ASP A 125 -0.90 -7.63 -9.52
N ALA A 126 -1.18 -6.75 -10.46
CA ALA A 126 -1.72 -5.41 -10.19
C ALA A 126 -3.24 -5.41 -9.88
N THR A 127 -3.86 -6.54 -9.60
CA THR A 127 -5.29 -6.63 -9.28
C THR A 127 -5.57 -5.93 -7.93
N PRO A 128 -6.39 -4.86 -7.90
CA PRO A 128 -6.74 -4.18 -6.67
C PRO A 128 -7.59 -5.08 -5.75
N ARG A 129 -7.37 -4.98 -4.44
CA ARG A 129 -8.15 -5.65 -3.40
C ARG A 129 -8.63 -4.63 -2.39
N THR A 130 -9.79 -4.87 -1.80
CA THR A 130 -10.36 -3.96 -0.78
C THR A 130 -10.25 -4.59 0.60
N ILE A 131 -9.80 -3.79 1.57
CA ILE A 131 -9.80 -4.09 3.00
C ILE A 131 -10.80 -3.12 3.64
N THR A 132 -11.81 -3.61 4.37
CA THR A 132 -12.77 -2.77 5.08
C THR A 132 -12.78 -3.11 6.56
N ILE A 133 -12.48 -2.11 7.39
CA ILE A 133 -12.55 -2.20 8.85
C ILE A 133 -13.82 -1.48 9.31
N SER A 134 -14.76 -2.22 9.84
CA SER A 134 -16.09 -1.73 10.29
C SER A 134 -16.36 -1.95 11.77
N SER A 135 -15.57 -2.78 12.45
CA SER A 135 -15.74 -3.10 13.87
C SER A 135 -14.41 -3.23 14.60
N GLN A 136 -14.44 -3.02 15.91
CA GLN A 136 -13.28 -3.15 16.78
C GLN A 136 -12.71 -4.58 16.77
N GLY A 137 -11.41 -4.70 16.58
CA GLY A 137 -10.70 -5.99 16.59
C GLY A 137 -10.94 -6.86 15.36
N GLN A 138 -11.60 -6.34 14.32
CA GLN A 138 -11.85 -7.07 13.07
C GLN A 138 -10.55 -7.50 12.42
N VAL A 139 -10.51 -8.75 11.94
CA VAL A 139 -9.43 -9.30 11.13
C VAL A 139 -9.94 -9.57 9.72
N VAL A 140 -9.40 -8.88 8.72
CA VAL A 140 -9.71 -9.11 7.31
C VAL A 140 -8.66 -10.03 6.71
N ALA A 141 -9.02 -11.28 6.43
CA ALA A 141 -8.14 -12.26 5.81
C ALA A 141 -8.34 -12.27 4.29
N LEU A 142 -7.35 -11.83 3.52
CA LEU A 142 -7.38 -11.88 2.05
C LEU A 142 -6.91 -13.25 1.48
N GLY A 143 -6.43 -14.14 2.37
CA GLY A 143 -5.98 -15.47 1.98
C GLY A 143 -4.66 -15.48 1.21
N LYS A 144 -4.52 -16.44 0.29
CA LYS A 144 -3.34 -16.59 -0.55
C LYS A 144 -3.48 -15.76 -1.83
N ILE A 145 -2.45 -14.99 -2.13
CA ILE A 145 -2.35 -14.16 -3.35
C ILE A 145 -1.17 -14.67 -4.16
N SER A 146 -1.45 -15.35 -5.28
CA SER A 146 -0.42 -16.01 -6.08
C SER A 146 0.13 -15.12 -7.20
N ASN A 147 1.44 -15.22 -7.47
CA ASN A 147 2.05 -14.72 -8.70
C ASN A 147 2.54 -15.88 -9.54
N ARG A 148 2.46 -15.71 -10.86
CA ARG A 148 3.06 -16.63 -11.82
C ARG A 148 4.55 -16.37 -11.96
N LYS A 149 5.34 -17.43 -12.14
CA LYS A 149 6.75 -17.29 -12.48
C LYS A 149 6.91 -16.55 -13.81
N SER A 150 7.86 -15.63 -13.86
CA SER A 150 8.31 -15.04 -15.12
C SER A 150 9.07 -16.13 -15.89
N SER A 151 8.48 -16.63 -16.97
CA SER A 151 9.19 -17.48 -17.92
C SER A 151 9.93 -16.55 -18.89
N VAL A 152 11.24 -16.37 -18.70
CA VAL A 152 12.10 -15.91 -19.80
C VAL A 152 12.11 -17.06 -20.80
N PRO A 153 11.67 -16.87 -22.06
CA PRO A 153 11.87 -17.89 -23.08
C PRO A 153 13.36 -18.21 -23.12
N ALA A 154 13.72 -19.50 -22.92
CA ALA A 154 15.09 -19.92 -23.18
C ALA A 154 15.31 -19.68 -24.66
N ILE A 155 16.03 -18.62 -25.01
CA ILE A 155 16.55 -18.45 -26.35
C ILE A 155 17.51 -19.64 -26.52
N PRO A 156 17.26 -20.57 -27.46
CA PRO A 156 18.18 -21.64 -27.71
C PRO A 156 19.51 -20.97 -28.08
N PHE A 157 20.48 -21.06 -27.19
CA PHE A 157 21.83 -20.64 -27.49
C PHE A 157 22.39 -21.71 -28.45
N THR A 158 22.01 -21.59 -29.72
CA THR A 158 22.71 -22.31 -30.77
C THR A 158 24.09 -21.68 -30.85
N GLY A 159 25.02 -22.28 -30.12
CA GLY A 159 26.43 -21.88 -30.11
C GLY A 159 26.98 -21.90 -31.53
N GLY A 160 27.13 -20.73 -32.11
CA GLY A 160 27.71 -20.48 -33.41
C GLY A 160 27.54 -19.02 -33.75
N SER A 161 28.61 -18.29 -33.94
CA SER A 161 28.83 -16.99 -34.64
C SER A 161 27.68 -15.96 -34.84
N ALA A 162 26.42 -16.28 -34.49
CA ALA A 162 25.30 -15.35 -34.60
C ALA A 162 25.39 -14.18 -33.60
N ALA A 163 25.97 -14.40 -32.40
CA ALA A 163 26.17 -13.34 -31.42
C ALA A 163 27.09 -12.22 -31.96
N ASP A 164 28.13 -12.60 -32.68
CA ASP A 164 29.05 -11.64 -33.29
C ASP A 164 28.38 -10.88 -34.42
N THR A 165 27.50 -11.54 -35.19
CA THR A 165 26.74 -10.91 -36.28
C THR A 165 25.73 -9.88 -35.75
N PHE A 166 25.03 -10.17 -34.64
CA PHE A 166 24.11 -9.21 -34.01
C PHE A 166 24.85 -8.01 -33.37
N LEU A 167 26.01 -8.23 -32.76
CA LEU A 167 26.86 -7.15 -32.25
C LEU A 167 27.35 -6.25 -33.37
N ILE A 168 27.84 -6.83 -34.48
CA ILE A 168 28.31 -6.07 -35.65
C ILE A 168 27.15 -5.31 -36.30
N ALA A 169 25.99 -5.91 -36.48
CA ALA A 169 24.81 -5.25 -37.02
C ALA A 169 24.29 -4.13 -36.09
N GLY A 170 24.29 -4.32 -34.77
CA GLY A 170 23.93 -3.30 -33.78
C GLY A 170 24.84 -2.09 -33.82
N TRP A 171 26.14 -2.29 -33.92
CA TRP A 171 27.14 -1.21 -34.06
C TRP A 171 27.03 -0.50 -35.42
N ALA A 172 26.71 -1.20 -36.49
CA ALA A 172 26.50 -0.59 -37.80
C ALA A 172 25.30 0.36 -37.82
N VAL A 173 24.19 0.01 -37.16
CA VAL A 173 23.00 0.87 -37.04
C VAL A 173 23.30 2.10 -36.17
N LEU A 174 24.01 1.95 -35.04
CA LEU A 174 24.44 3.07 -34.21
C LEU A 174 25.47 3.97 -34.90
N GLY A 175 26.38 3.37 -35.69
CA GLY A 175 27.40 4.10 -36.43
C GLY A 175 26.86 4.97 -37.57
N ILE A 176 25.70 4.60 -38.16
CA ILE A 176 25.06 5.36 -39.24
C ILE A 176 24.15 6.48 -38.69
N THR A 177 23.48 6.25 -37.57
CA THR A 177 22.50 7.20 -37.04
C THR A 177 23.15 8.44 -36.40
N VAL A 178 24.27 8.28 -35.70
CA VAL A 178 24.95 9.39 -35.00
C VAL A 178 25.53 10.43 -36.00
N PRO A 179 26.27 10.05 -37.05
CA PRO A 179 26.74 11.04 -38.03
C PRO A 179 25.62 11.72 -38.82
N ALA A 180 24.54 10.98 -39.14
CA ALA A 180 23.39 11.58 -39.84
C ALA A 180 22.68 12.67 -38.98
N MET A 181 22.51 12.46 -37.69
CA MET A 181 21.98 13.47 -36.78
C MET A 181 22.90 14.69 -36.62
N MET A 182 24.19 14.48 -36.56
CA MET A 182 25.17 15.59 -36.50
C MET A 182 25.17 16.45 -37.79
N ILE A 183 25.07 15.82 -38.96
CA ILE A 183 24.98 16.53 -40.23
C ILE A 183 23.71 17.33 -40.32
N GLN A 184 22.56 16.79 -39.85
CA GLN A 184 21.31 17.51 -39.83
C GLN A 184 21.30 18.70 -38.85
N ALA A 185 21.90 18.54 -37.67
CA ALA A 185 22.05 19.62 -36.69
C ALA A 185 22.98 20.72 -37.21
N TYR A 186 24.06 20.38 -37.92
CA TYR A 186 24.98 21.33 -38.54
C TYR A 186 24.30 22.13 -39.66
N ARG A 187 23.52 21.48 -40.52
CA ARG A 187 22.75 22.15 -41.61
C ARG A 187 21.69 23.13 -41.05
N ARG A 188 21.00 22.78 -39.97
CA ARG A 188 20.02 23.67 -39.34
C ARG A 188 20.65 24.92 -38.72
N ARG A 189 21.88 24.83 -38.19
CA ARG A 189 22.59 25.99 -37.66
C ARG A 189 23.08 26.97 -38.76
N ARG A 190 23.36 26.48 -39.96
CA ARG A 190 23.75 27.35 -41.09
C ARG A 190 22.55 28.06 -41.75
N ALA A 191 21.39 27.43 -41.77
CA ALA A 191 20.17 28.00 -42.34
C ALA A 191 19.49 29.10 -41.50
N GLY A 192 20.00 29.37 -40.30
CA GLY A 192 19.46 30.41 -39.39
C GLY A 192 20.40 31.61 -39.21
N MET A 193 21.39 31.77 -40.10
CA MET A 193 22.37 32.88 -40.09
C MET A 193 22.37 33.73 -41.38
N ASP A 194 21.28 33.67 -42.19
CA ASP A 194 20.98 34.60 -43.28
C ASP A 194 19.77 35.46 -42.94
#